data_56abc19b0abeb5b3dca517f6b12925fb
#
_entry.id   56abc19b0abeb5b3dca517f6b12925fb
#
_cell.length_a   1.000
_cell.length_b   1.000
_cell.length_c   1.000
_cell.angle_alpha   90.00
_cell.angle_beta   90.00
_cell.angle_gamma   90.00
#
_symmetry.space_group_name_H-M   'P 1'
#
loop_
_entity.id
_entity.type
_entity.pdbx_description
1 polymer ?
#
loop_
_entity_poly.entity_id
_entity_poly.type
_entity_poly.pdbx_seq_one_letter_code
_entity_poly.pdbx_strand_id
1 'polypeptide(L)'
;MQVYISAIQEGFIYGLLALGIYISLKILDIPDLTTEGSFGFGAAVAAVVSLKGLTYLSFLGAFCAGAIAGIVTALLQIKIKVHPVLAGIITMSALYSINLLVRGEPNLDFSNYTLFNDLTNSLDLRGTQKKVVFMIVSAAVCIVILALVIVFFKTHLGLCIRATGDNPEMVKASSINVNFSLIFGLALSNGLIALSGALMAHYQGFSDQTGSNGTLIYGLAAVIIGEAIFGKRNVTLGLISAVFGSIIYLSLIHI
;
A
#
# COMPACT_ATOMS: atom_id res chain seq x y z
N MET A 1 -4.19 -23.18 -14.91
CA MET A 1 -4.96 -21.94 -15.23
C MET A 1 -5.45 -21.21 -13.97
N GLN A 2 -6.04 -21.89 -12.97
CA GLN A 2 -6.51 -21.21 -11.73
C GLN A 2 -5.40 -20.57 -10.92
N VAL A 3 -4.22 -21.17 -10.85
CA VAL A 3 -3.05 -20.64 -10.13
C VAL A 3 -2.58 -19.31 -10.74
N TYR A 4 -2.50 -19.24 -12.07
CA TYR A 4 -2.09 -17.99 -12.75
C TYR A 4 -3.08 -16.83 -12.53
N ILE A 5 -4.39 -17.13 -12.49
CA ILE A 5 -5.41 -16.11 -12.22
C ILE A 5 -5.22 -15.56 -10.80
N SER A 6 -5.01 -16.43 -9.80
CA SER A 6 -4.76 -16.00 -8.42
C SER A 6 -3.45 -15.19 -8.29
N ALA A 7 -2.37 -15.63 -8.96
CA ALA A 7 -1.09 -14.93 -8.97
C ALA A 7 -1.19 -13.50 -9.55
N ILE A 8 -1.88 -13.34 -10.67
CA ILE A 8 -2.11 -12.03 -11.29
C ILE A 8 -2.98 -11.15 -10.38
N GLN A 9 -4.00 -11.71 -9.75
CA GLN A 9 -4.88 -11.00 -8.84
C GLN A 9 -4.10 -10.46 -7.62
N GLU A 10 -3.31 -11.31 -6.96
CA GLU A 10 -2.43 -10.89 -5.88
C GLU A 10 -1.40 -9.87 -6.38
N GLY A 11 -0.91 -10.02 -7.63
CA GLY A 11 -0.03 -9.07 -8.29
C GLY A 11 -0.61 -7.65 -8.35
N PHE A 12 -1.90 -7.49 -8.64
CA PHE A 12 -2.57 -6.19 -8.60
C PHE A 12 -2.74 -5.65 -7.17
N ILE A 13 -3.04 -6.51 -6.21
CA ILE A 13 -3.16 -6.10 -4.79
C ILE A 13 -1.81 -5.61 -4.27
N TYR A 14 -0.74 -6.39 -4.45
CA TYR A 14 0.61 -5.99 -4.07
C TYR A 14 1.19 -4.89 -4.97
N GLY A 15 0.58 -4.62 -6.13
CA GLY A 15 0.89 -3.46 -6.95
C GLY A 15 0.67 -2.14 -6.21
N LEU A 16 -0.37 -2.04 -5.37
CA LEU A 16 -0.61 -0.88 -4.51
C LEU A 16 0.45 -0.73 -3.42
N LEU A 17 0.89 -1.84 -2.83
CA LEU A 17 2.02 -1.87 -1.91
C LEU A 17 3.30 -1.36 -2.59
N ALA A 18 3.59 -1.88 -3.80
CA ALA A 18 4.75 -1.48 -4.58
C ALA A 18 4.72 0.02 -4.95
N LEU A 19 3.53 0.58 -5.25
CA LEU A 19 3.35 2.02 -5.46
C LEU A 19 3.70 2.83 -4.20
N GLY A 20 3.25 2.39 -3.02
CA GLY A 20 3.60 3.04 -1.75
C GLY A 20 5.10 3.01 -1.51
N ILE A 21 5.75 1.86 -1.64
CA ILE A 21 7.20 1.71 -1.47
C ILE A 21 7.97 2.52 -2.53
N TYR A 22 7.49 2.57 -3.77
CA TYR A 22 8.11 3.40 -4.80
C TYR A 22 8.11 4.88 -4.41
N ILE A 23 7.03 5.37 -3.79
CA ILE A 23 6.94 6.76 -3.33
C ILE A 23 7.95 7.04 -2.22
N SER A 24 8.03 6.20 -1.18
CA SER A 24 8.95 6.41 -0.07
C SER A 24 10.41 6.24 -0.49
N LEU A 25 10.73 5.14 -1.19
CA LEU A 25 12.11 4.76 -1.47
C LEU A 25 12.70 5.47 -2.68
N LYS A 26 11.89 5.74 -3.73
CA LYS A 26 12.39 6.27 -5.01
C LYS A 26 12.06 7.72 -5.26
N ILE A 27 10.93 8.21 -4.75
CA ILE A 27 10.53 9.61 -4.92
C ILE A 27 11.03 10.46 -3.76
N LEU A 28 10.91 9.97 -2.52
CA LEU A 28 11.39 10.70 -1.32
C LEU A 28 12.83 10.37 -0.93
N ASP A 29 13.38 9.29 -1.46
CA ASP A 29 14.70 8.74 -1.10
C ASP A 29 14.81 8.41 0.41
N ILE A 30 13.70 7.92 0.99
CA ILE A 30 13.60 7.54 2.40
C ILE A 30 13.29 6.05 2.51
N PRO A 31 14.19 5.23 3.11
CA PRO A 31 13.90 3.84 3.41
C PRO A 31 12.89 3.76 4.58
N ASP A 32 11.62 3.51 4.25
CA ASP A 32 10.54 3.41 5.22
C ASP A 32 10.23 1.95 5.57
N LEU A 33 10.58 1.56 6.79
CA LEU A 33 10.31 0.22 7.34
C LEU A 33 8.94 0.12 8.03
N THR A 34 8.13 1.18 8.02
CA THR A 34 6.76 1.17 8.58
C THR A 34 5.81 0.30 7.74
N THR A 35 6.21 -0.04 6.51
CA THR A 35 5.43 -0.74 5.49
C THR A 35 4.66 -1.94 6.03
N GLU A 36 5.34 -2.88 6.72
CA GLU A 36 4.69 -4.09 7.25
C GLU A 36 3.64 -3.75 8.31
N GLY A 37 3.95 -2.79 9.20
CA GLY A 37 3.01 -2.31 10.21
C GLY A 37 1.78 -1.66 9.59
N SER A 38 1.98 -0.80 8.58
CA SER A 38 0.91 -0.08 7.89
C SER A 38 0.02 -1.03 7.06
N PHE A 39 0.61 -2.03 6.41
CA PHE A 39 -0.13 -3.07 5.69
C PHE A 39 -1.05 -3.84 6.65
N GLY A 40 -0.50 -4.33 7.77
CA GLY A 40 -1.28 -5.03 8.80
C GLY A 40 -2.34 -4.14 9.44
N PHE A 41 -2.05 -2.83 9.62
CA PHE A 41 -3.01 -1.87 10.15
C PHE A 41 -4.18 -1.63 9.20
N GLY A 42 -3.90 -1.50 7.91
CA GLY A 42 -4.94 -1.42 6.88
C GLY A 42 -5.84 -2.66 6.87
N ALA A 43 -5.25 -3.85 6.95
CA ALA A 43 -6.00 -5.11 7.03
C ALA A 43 -6.87 -5.19 8.30
N ALA A 44 -6.34 -4.77 9.45
CA ALA A 44 -7.07 -4.77 10.73
C ALA A 44 -8.27 -3.80 10.71
N VAL A 45 -8.04 -2.56 10.26
CA VAL A 45 -9.10 -1.55 10.18
C VAL A 45 -10.17 -1.96 9.17
N ALA A 46 -9.77 -2.50 8.02
CA ALA A 46 -10.72 -2.99 7.02
C ALA A 46 -11.60 -4.10 7.56
N ALA A 47 -11.05 -5.08 8.28
CA ALA A 47 -11.80 -6.17 8.87
C ALA A 47 -12.83 -5.66 9.90
N VAL A 48 -12.41 -4.79 10.83
CA VAL A 48 -13.30 -4.25 11.88
C VAL A 48 -14.41 -3.38 11.32
N VAL A 49 -14.11 -2.53 10.31
CA VAL A 49 -15.13 -1.66 9.69
C VAL A 49 -16.10 -2.47 8.87
N SER A 50 -15.64 -3.52 8.18
CA SER A 50 -16.50 -4.42 7.39
C SER A 50 -17.46 -5.22 8.26
N LEU A 51 -17.04 -5.68 9.45
CA LEU A 51 -17.92 -6.33 10.43
C LEU A 51 -19.05 -5.43 10.92
N LYS A 52 -18.86 -4.10 10.87
CA LYS A 52 -19.93 -3.13 11.17
C LYS A 52 -20.89 -2.88 9.99
N GLY A 53 -20.77 -3.62 8.89
CA GLY A 53 -21.60 -3.48 7.69
C GLY A 53 -21.20 -2.33 6.77
N LEU A 54 -20.04 -1.70 6.98
CA LEU A 54 -19.57 -0.56 6.20
C LEU A 54 -18.43 -0.96 5.26
N THR A 55 -18.65 -2.02 4.45
CA THR A 55 -17.63 -2.65 3.58
C THR A 55 -16.93 -1.66 2.65
N TYR A 56 -17.67 -0.72 2.04
CA TYR A 56 -17.06 0.27 1.12
C TYR A 56 -16.26 1.35 1.86
N LEU A 57 -16.70 1.76 3.06
CA LEU A 57 -15.94 2.71 3.88
C LEU A 57 -14.69 2.10 4.49
N SER A 58 -14.57 0.78 4.53
CA SER A 58 -13.41 0.09 5.07
C SER A 58 -12.11 0.46 4.34
N PHE A 59 -12.17 0.66 3.02
CA PHE A 59 -11.01 1.08 2.22
C PHE A 59 -10.57 2.51 2.53
N LEU A 60 -11.52 3.43 2.68
CA LEU A 60 -11.21 4.80 3.08
C LEU A 60 -10.64 4.84 4.51
N GLY A 61 -11.23 4.06 5.41
CA GLY A 61 -10.74 3.91 6.78
C GLY A 61 -9.31 3.38 6.83
N ALA A 62 -9.02 2.34 6.05
CA ALA A 62 -7.68 1.76 5.94
C ALA A 62 -6.66 2.77 5.38
N PHE A 63 -7.01 3.49 4.32
CA PHE A 63 -6.14 4.54 3.76
C PHE A 63 -5.83 5.62 4.79
N CYS A 64 -6.84 6.14 5.49
CA CYS A 64 -6.64 7.14 6.55
C CYS A 64 -5.79 6.62 7.70
N ALA A 65 -6.01 5.36 8.12
CA ALA A 65 -5.23 4.72 9.17
C ALA A 65 -3.74 4.61 8.78
N GLY A 66 -3.44 4.14 7.57
CA GLY A 66 -2.08 4.10 7.05
C GLY A 66 -1.46 5.48 6.89
N ALA A 67 -2.23 6.48 6.43
CA ALA A 67 -1.75 7.85 6.33
C ALA A 67 -1.37 8.41 7.71
N ILE A 68 -2.14 8.14 8.76
CA ILE A 68 -1.81 8.51 10.14
C ILE A 68 -0.51 7.83 10.58
N ALA A 69 -0.33 6.54 10.30
CA ALA A 69 0.92 5.83 10.60
C ALA A 69 2.13 6.49 9.92
N GLY A 70 2.00 6.86 8.62
CA GLY A 70 3.03 7.58 7.89
C GLY A 70 3.33 8.97 8.46
N ILE A 71 2.30 9.71 8.92
CA ILE A 71 2.48 11.00 9.60
C ILE A 71 3.27 10.81 10.91
N VAL A 72 2.97 9.79 11.70
CA VAL A 72 3.69 9.50 12.94
C VAL A 72 5.16 9.22 12.65
N THR A 73 5.47 8.38 11.67
CA THR A 73 6.84 8.09 11.23
C THR A 73 7.57 9.35 10.77
N ALA A 74 6.91 10.21 9.97
CA ALA A 74 7.48 11.47 9.53
C ALA A 74 7.76 12.44 10.70
N LEU A 75 6.86 12.52 11.68
CA LEU A 75 7.04 13.35 12.87
C LEU A 75 8.21 12.89 13.73
N LEU A 76 8.44 11.58 13.88
CA LEU A 76 9.62 11.04 14.55
C LEU A 76 10.92 11.49 13.87
N GLN A 77 10.94 11.46 12.53
CA GLN A 77 12.10 11.90 11.75
C GLN A 77 12.34 13.43 11.88
N ILE A 78 11.28 14.23 11.77
CA ILE A 78 11.39 15.69 11.70
C ILE A 78 11.56 16.32 13.08
N LYS A 79 10.72 15.97 14.06
CA LYS A 79 10.72 16.61 15.39
C LYS A 79 11.75 16.01 16.32
N ILE A 80 11.88 14.69 16.34
CA ILE A 80 12.79 13.99 17.25
C ILE A 80 14.16 13.77 16.57
N LYS A 81 14.23 13.98 15.23
CA LYS A 81 15.46 13.80 14.42
C LYS A 81 16.01 12.38 14.48
N VAL A 82 15.13 11.41 14.59
CA VAL A 82 15.47 9.98 14.54
C VAL A 82 15.82 9.61 13.09
N HIS A 83 16.82 8.76 12.92
CA HIS A 83 17.19 8.23 11.60
C HIS A 83 15.97 7.54 10.94
N PRO A 84 15.72 7.73 9.63
CA PRO A 84 14.51 7.22 8.95
C PRO A 84 14.24 5.74 9.18
N VAL A 85 15.26 4.89 9.06
CA VAL A 85 15.16 3.44 9.31
C VAL A 85 14.68 3.14 10.73
N LEU A 86 15.27 3.83 11.73
CA LEU A 86 14.91 3.61 13.13
C LEU A 86 13.50 4.12 13.44
N ALA A 87 13.09 5.25 12.88
CA ALA A 87 11.72 5.78 13.00
C ALA A 87 10.70 4.76 12.43
N GLY A 88 10.99 4.16 11.27
CA GLY A 88 10.16 3.10 10.68
C GLY A 88 10.04 1.88 11.57
N ILE A 89 11.15 1.38 12.14
CA ILE A 89 11.14 0.23 13.05
C ILE A 89 10.32 0.51 14.33
N ILE A 90 10.47 1.70 14.93
CA ILE A 90 9.71 2.10 16.11
C ILE A 90 8.21 2.12 15.79
N THR A 91 7.82 2.77 14.70
CA THR A 91 6.41 2.85 14.30
C THR A 91 5.85 1.47 13.95
N MET A 92 6.60 0.63 13.22
CA MET A 92 6.20 -0.74 12.90
C MET A 92 5.94 -1.57 14.17
N SER A 93 6.85 -1.50 15.15
CA SER A 93 6.72 -2.21 16.42
C SER A 93 5.52 -1.71 17.25
N ALA A 94 5.26 -0.40 17.25
CA ALA A 94 4.07 0.16 17.88
C ALA A 94 2.78 -0.28 17.17
N LEU A 95 2.78 -0.27 15.84
CA LEU A 95 1.64 -0.71 15.04
C LEU A 95 1.32 -2.19 15.25
N TYR A 96 2.31 -3.05 15.51
CA TYR A 96 2.07 -4.45 15.82
C TYR A 96 1.11 -4.61 17.01
N SER A 97 1.34 -3.87 18.08
CA SER A 97 0.46 -3.88 19.26
C SER A 97 -0.89 -3.21 18.99
N ILE A 98 -0.89 -2.09 18.25
CA ILE A 98 -2.12 -1.38 17.88
C ILE A 98 -3.00 -2.24 16.96
N ASN A 99 -2.41 -2.97 16.02
CA ASN A 99 -3.12 -3.88 15.13
C ASN A 99 -3.86 -4.97 15.90
N LEU A 100 -3.23 -5.53 16.92
CA LEU A 100 -3.85 -6.53 17.79
C LEU A 100 -5.00 -5.93 18.63
N LEU A 101 -4.81 -4.71 19.17
CA LEU A 101 -5.85 -4.00 19.93
C LEU A 101 -7.06 -3.65 19.05
N VAL A 102 -6.83 -3.18 17.83
CA VAL A 102 -7.91 -2.82 16.90
C VAL A 102 -8.69 -4.06 16.45
N ARG A 103 -7.99 -5.15 16.20
CA ARG A 103 -8.59 -6.42 15.75
C ARG A 103 -9.32 -7.15 16.87
N GLY A 104 -8.85 -7.02 18.11
CA GLY A 104 -9.37 -7.72 19.31
C GLY A 104 -8.93 -9.17 19.41
N GLU A 105 -8.65 -9.82 18.30
CA GLU A 105 -8.20 -11.22 18.18
C GLU A 105 -6.99 -11.34 17.25
N PRO A 106 -6.12 -12.36 17.44
CA PRO A 106 -4.95 -12.56 16.55
C PRO A 106 -5.34 -12.83 15.10
N ASN A 107 -6.47 -13.50 14.88
CA ASN A 107 -7.02 -13.79 13.57
C ASN A 107 -8.53 -13.48 13.56
N LEU A 108 -8.91 -12.41 12.84
CA LEU A 108 -10.28 -11.95 12.75
C LEU A 108 -10.89 -12.36 11.40
N ASP A 109 -11.87 -13.28 11.44
CA ASP A 109 -12.62 -13.72 10.27
C ASP A 109 -13.79 -12.76 9.99
N PHE A 110 -13.86 -12.27 8.76
CA PHE A 110 -14.97 -11.45 8.25
C PHE A 110 -15.39 -11.88 6.83
N SER A 111 -15.17 -13.14 6.49
CA SER A 111 -15.42 -13.71 5.15
C SER A 111 -16.81 -13.41 4.61
N ASN A 112 -17.83 -13.31 5.49
CA ASN A 112 -19.20 -12.99 5.10
C ASN A 112 -19.43 -11.51 4.75
N TYR A 113 -18.54 -10.61 5.16
CA TYR A 113 -18.65 -9.16 4.99
C TYR A 113 -17.59 -8.59 4.05
N THR A 114 -17.07 -9.41 3.15
CA THR A 114 -16.06 -8.96 2.17
C THR A 114 -16.72 -8.32 0.96
N LEU A 115 -16.07 -7.30 0.39
CA LEU A 115 -16.48 -6.69 -0.88
C LEU A 115 -16.72 -7.74 -1.97
N PHE A 116 -15.86 -8.73 -2.01
CA PHE A 116 -15.92 -9.79 -3.01
C PHE A 116 -17.13 -10.72 -2.82
N ASN A 117 -17.54 -10.98 -1.57
CA ASN A 117 -18.74 -11.76 -1.29
C ASN A 117 -20.02 -10.98 -1.63
N ASP A 118 -20.08 -9.69 -1.31
CA ASP A 118 -21.21 -8.82 -1.66
C ASP A 118 -21.41 -8.80 -3.18
N LEU A 119 -20.32 -8.66 -3.95
CA LEU A 119 -20.36 -8.67 -5.41
C LEU A 119 -20.77 -10.04 -5.99
N THR A 120 -20.29 -11.13 -5.41
CA THR A 120 -20.66 -12.48 -5.91
C THR A 120 -22.08 -12.86 -5.58
N ASN A 121 -22.60 -12.44 -4.43
CA ASN A 121 -24.00 -12.67 -4.05
C ASN A 121 -24.94 -11.84 -4.93
N SER A 122 -24.59 -10.62 -5.27
CA SER A 122 -25.39 -9.75 -6.14
C SER A 122 -25.44 -10.23 -7.61
N LEU A 123 -24.38 -10.94 -8.09
CA LEU A 123 -24.25 -11.40 -9.47
C LEU A 123 -24.51 -12.92 -9.64
N ASP A 124 -24.83 -13.66 -8.56
CA ASP A 124 -25.03 -15.12 -8.52
C ASP A 124 -23.89 -15.91 -9.23
N LEU A 125 -22.64 -15.49 -9.01
CA LEU A 125 -21.48 -16.07 -9.68
C LEU A 125 -20.98 -17.33 -8.98
N ARG A 126 -20.57 -18.36 -9.77
CA ARG A 126 -20.07 -19.63 -9.24
C ARG A 126 -18.71 -20.04 -9.84
N GLY A 127 -17.91 -20.71 -9.04
CA GLY A 127 -16.68 -21.36 -9.49
C GLY A 127 -15.63 -20.42 -10.08
N THR A 128 -15.20 -20.66 -11.32
CA THR A 128 -14.12 -19.91 -12.00
C THR A 128 -14.54 -18.48 -12.31
N GLN A 129 -15.82 -18.21 -12.55
CA GLN A 129 -16.33 -16.87 -12.83
C GLN A 129 -16.10 -15.92 -11.63
N LYS A 130 -16.25 -16.41 -10.39
CA LYS A 130 -15.98 -15.68 -9.17
C LYS A 130 -14.53 -15.18 -9.14
N LYS A 131 -13.55 -16.02 -9.45
CA LYS A 131 -12.13 -15.64 -9.47
C LYS A 131 -11.80 -14.62 -10.54
N VAL A 132 -12.40 -14.74 -11.73
CA VAL A 132 -12.18 -13.78 -12.82
C VAL A 132 -12.73 -12.40 -12.45
N VAL A 133 -13.92 -12.33 -11.86
CA VAL A 133 -14.49 -11.05 -11.40
C VAL A 133 -13.62 -10.41 -10.31
N PHE A 134 -13.11 -11.20 -9.37
CA PHE A 134 -12.20 -10.72 -8.35
C PHE A 134 -10.91 -10.12 -8.95
N MET A 135 -10.34 -10.80 -9.95
CA MET A 135 -9.18 -10.29 -10.69
C MET A 135 -9.50 -8.96 -11.40
N ILE A 136 -10.66 -8.86 -12.05
CA ILE A 136 -11.07 -7.64 -12.76
C ILE A 136 -11.27 -6.49 -11.77
N VAL A 137 -11.90 -6.72 -10.63
CA VAL A 137 -12.12 -5.70 -9.60
C VAL A 137 -10.80 -5.23 -8.99
N SER A 138 -9.90 -6.13 -8.61
CA SER A 138 -8.58 -5.76 -8.08
C SER A 138 -7.74 -5.01 -9.11
N ALA A 139 -7.78 -5.41 -10.37
CA ALA A 139 -7.12 -4.70 -11.47
C ALA A 139 -7.71 -3.30 -11.67
N ALA A 140 -9.03 -3.16 -11.68
CA ALA A 140 -9.71 -1.87 -11.83
C ALA A 140 -9.34 -0.90 -10.69
N VAL A 141 -9.37 -1.36 -9.44
CA VAL A 141 -8.95 -0.57 -8.27
C VAL A 141 -7.49 -0.14 -8.39
N CYS A 142 -6.59 -1.07 -8.73
CA CYS A 142 -5.17 -0.77 -8.91
C CYS A 142 -4.94 0.27 -10.02
N ILE A 143 -5.60 0.13 -11.17
CA ILE A 143 -5.46 1.06 -12.30
C ILE A 143 -6.01 2.45 -11.96
N VAL A 144 -7.15 2.53 -11.27
CA VAL A 144 -7.73 3.82 -10.85
C VAL A 144 -6.79 4.53 -9.88
N ILE A 145 -6.26 3.82 -8.88
CA ILE A 145 -5.34 4.39 -7.91
C ILE A 145 -4.02 4.79 -8.57
N LEU A 146 -3.47 3.96 -9.47
CA LEU A 146 -2.29 4.30 -10.25
C LEU A 146 -2.50 5.59 -11.05
N ALA A 147 -3.65 5.73 -11.71
CA ALA A 147 -3.99 6.95 -12.47
C ALA A 147 -4.08 8.18 -11.55
N LEU A 148 -4.72 8.05 -10.39
CA LEU A 148 -4.80 9.13 -9.38
C LEU A 148 -3.41 9.52 -8.87
N VAL A 149 -2.55 8.58 -8.57
CA VAL A 149 -1.17 8.82 -8.12
C VAL A 149 -0.36 9.51 -9.23
N ILE A 150 -0.48 9.09 -10.49
CA ILE A 150 0.20 9.72 -11.62
C ILE A 150 -0.26 11.18 -11.78
N VAL A 151 -1.57 11.43 -11.70
CA VAL A 151 -2.12 12.80 -11.77
C VAL A 151 -1.63 13.62 -10.58
N PHE A 152 -1.64 13.06 -9.38
CA PHE A 152 -1.14 13.73 -8.16
C PHE A 152 0.32 14.18 -8.32
N PHE A 153 1.22 13.33 -8.83
CA PHE A 153 2.63 13.70 -9.03
C PHE A 153 2.87 14.70 -10.17
N LYS A 154 1.85 15.05 -10.93
CA LYS A 154 1.87 16.18 -11.88
C LYS A 154 1.37 17.48 -11.26
N THR A 155 0.76 17.45 -10.06
CA THR A 155 0.33 18.66 -9.33
C THR A 155 1.51 19.36 -8.67
N HIS A 156 1.30 20.61 -8.25
CA HIS A 156 2.32 21.40 -7.54
C HIS A 156 2.84 20.68 -6.28
N LEU A 157 1.96 20.06 -5.49
CA LEU A 157 2.37 19.29 -4.30
C LEU A 157 3.22 18.08 -4.67
N GLY A 158 2.84 17.32 -5.70
CA GLY A 158 3.62 16.18 -6.17
C GLY A 158 5.02 16.60 -6.68
N LEU A 159 5.12 17.74 -7.35
CA LEU A 159 6.41 18.30 -7.77
C LEU A 159 7.28 18.70 -6.58
N CYS A 160 6.69 19.31 -5.54
CA CYS A 160 7.42 19.64 -4.30
C CYS A 160 7.96 18.40 -3.60
N ILE A 161 7.17 17.30 -3.53
CA ILE A 161 7.60 16.05 -2.93
C ILE A 161 8.78 15.44 -3.71
N ARG A 162 8.71 15.44 -5.04
CA ARG A 162 9.80 14.96 -5.90
C ARG A 162 11.07 15.78 -5.72
N ALA A 163 10.94 17.11 -5.78
CA ALA A 163 12.09 18.01 -5.58
C ALA A 163 12.72 17.82 -4.19
N THR A 164 11.90 17.53 -3.16
CA THR A 164 12.38 17.28 -1.79
C THR A 164 13.21 16.00 -1.71
N GLY A 165 12.83 14.94 -2.43
CA GLY A 165 13.62 13.71 -2.50
C GLY A 165 14.92 13.88 -3.28
N ASP A 166 14.88 14.65 -4.40
CA ASP A 166 16.07 14.87 -5.24
C ASP A 166 17.13 15.74 -4.52
N ASN A 167 16.72 16.86 -3.89
CA ASN A 167 17.64 17.76 -3.15
C ASN A 167 16.90 18.62 -2.10
N PRO A 168 16.85 18.19 -0.83
CA PRO A 168 16.19 18.92 0.25
C PRO A 168 16.74 20.33 0.49
N GLU A 169 18.06 20.54 0.31
CA GLU A 169 18.70 21.84 0.56
C GLU A 169 18.29 22.86 -0.51
N MET A 170 18.20 22.46 -1.77
CA MET A 170 17.73 23.32 -2.85
C MET A 170 16.24 23.69 -2.65
N VAL A 171 15.44 22.77 -2.18
CA VAL A 171 14.01 23.00 -1.88
C VAL A 171 13.84 24.01 -0.75
N LYS A 172 14.64 23.94 0.31
CA LYS A 172 14.67 24.94 1.39
C LYS A 172 15.02 26.33 0.87
N ALA A 173 16.03 26.43 -0.02
CA ALA A 173 16.41 27.69 -0.65
C ALA A 173 15.29 28.31 -1.51
N SER A 174 14.40 27.47 -2.05
CA SER A 174 13.23 27.88 -2.84
C SER A 174 11.99 28.22 -2.00
N SER A 175 12.14 28.41 -0.68
CA SER A 175 11.05 28.74 0.27
C SER A 175 9.94 27.68 0.36
N ILE A 176 10.20 26.46 -0.08
CA ILE A 176 9.26 25.34 0.03
C ILE A 176 9.49 24.63 1.37
N ASN A 177 8.40 24.27 2.05
CA ASN A 177 8.48 23.58 3.34
C ASN A 177 8.77 22.08 3.15
N VAL A 178 10.06 21.70 3.28
CA VAL A 178 10.55 20.32 3.18
C VAL A 178 9.82 19.39 4.17
N ASN A 179 9.59 19.86 5.40
CA ASN A 179 8.93 19.04 6.42
C ASN A 179 7.50 18.68 6.02
N PHE A 180 6.77 19.61 5.43
CA PHE A 180 5.42 19.36 4.93
C PHE A 180 5.44 18.34 3.79
N SER A 181 6.38 18.46 2.85
CA SER A 181 6.54 17.51 1.74
C SER A 181 6.87 16.10 2.23
N LEU A 182 7.73 15.97 3.24
CA LEU A 182 8.07 14.68 3.86
C LEU A 182 6.86 14.05 4.56
N ILE A 183 6.14 14.83 5.39
CA ILE A 183 4.95 14.33 6.09
C ILE A 183 3.90 13.85 5.08
N PHE A 184 3.61 14.64 4.07
CA PHE A 184 2.59 14.32 3.09
C PHE A 184 2.98 13.12 2.21
N GLY A 185 4.24 13.04 1.81
CA GLY A 185 4.74 11.93 1.01
C GLY A 185 4.75 10.61 1.76
N LEU A 186 5.19 10.57 3.03
CA LEU A 186 5.13 9.37 3.87
C LEU A 186 3.68 9.00 4.23
N ALA A 187 2.80 9.98 4.44
CA ALA A 187 1.37 9.74 4.66
C ALA A 187 0.72 9.08 3.42
N LEU A 188 1.00 9.59 2.23
CA LEU A 188 0.49 9.03 0.98
C LEU A 188 1.03 7.61 0.74
N SER A 189 2.33 7.40 0.93
CA SER A 189 2.99 6.09 0.81
C SER A 189 2.33 5.06 1.72
N ASN A 190 2.28 5.33 3.03
CA ASN A 190 1.71 4.41 4.01
C ASN A 190 0.19 4.23 3.86
N GLY A 191 -0.52 5.26 3.38
CA GLY A 191 -1.94 5.16 3.02
C GLY A 191 -2.18 4.15 1.90
N LEU A 192 -1.37 4.17 0.84
CA LEU A 192 -1.45 3.20 -0.27
C LEU A 192 -1.09 1.78 0.17
N ILE A 193 -0.08 1.65 1.04
CA ILE A 193 0.33 0.38 1.62
C ILE A 193 -0.80 -0.22 2.46
N ALA A 194 -1.43 0.58 3.31
CA ALA A 194 -2.57 0.14 4.12
C ALA A 194 -3.79 -0.23 3.27
N LEU A 195 -4.02 0.49 2.16
CA LEU A 195 -5.06 0.15 1.19
C LEU A 195 -4.80 -1.21 0.52
N SER A 196 -3.55 -1.53 0.21
CA SER A 196 -3.16 -2.86 -0.28
C SER A 196 -3.47 -3.93 0.77
N GLY A 197 -3.15 -3.68 2.05
CA GLY A 197 -3.48 -4.57 3.16
C GLY A 197 -4.98 -4.80 3.31
N ALA A 198 -5.79 -3.74 3.17
CA ALA A 198 -7.25 -3.84 3.17
C ALA A 198 -7.78 -4.73 2.04
N LEU A 199 -7.29 -4.53 0.81
CA LEU A 199 -7.67 -5.36 -0.34
C LEU A 199 -7.27 -6.82 -0.15
N MET A 200 -6.09 -7.06 0.43
CA MET A 200 -5.62 -8.43 0.72
C MET A 200 -6.50 -9.11 1.77
N ALA A 201 -6.88 -8.41 2.84
CA ALA A 201 -7.79 -8.91 3.85
C ALA A 201 -9.18 -9.23 3.26
N HIS A 202 -9.72 -8.38 2.39
CA HIS A 202 -10.97 -8.66 1.67
C HIS A 202 -10.85 -9.84 0.71
N TYR A 203 -9.68 -10.03 0.09
CA TYR A 203 -9.44 -11.17 -0.79
C TYR A 203 -9.37 -12.49 -0.02
N GLN A 204 -8.67 -12.51 1.11
CA GLN A 204 -8.53 -13.67 1.98
C GLN A 204 -9.80 -13.96 2.80
N GLY A 205 -10.57 -12.93 3.15
CA GLY A 205 -11.74 -13.03 4.03
C GLY A 205 -11.41 -12.98 5.52
N PHE A 206 -10.14 -12.85 5.88
CA PHE A 206 -9.66 -12.73 7.26
C PHE A 206 -8.49 -11.76 7.36
N SER A 207 -8.25 -11.30 8.57
CA SER A 207 -7.08 -10.47 8.90
C SER A 207 -6.31 -11.14 10.05
N ASP A 208 -5.07 -11.54 9.78
CA ASP A 208 -4.20 -12.15 10.78
C ASP A 208 -3.06 -11.21 11.21
N GLN A 209 -2.43 -11.52 12.35
CA GLN A 209 -1.37 -10.68 12.90
C GLN A 209 -0.05 -10.87 12.15
N THR A 210 0.18 -12.02 11.58
CA THR A 210 1.45 -12.42 10.96
C THR A 210 1.49 -12.23 9.45
N GLY A 211 0.34 -12.06 8.81
CA GLY A 211 0.22 -11.94 7.34
C GLY A 211 0.89 -10.71 6.73
N SER A 212 1.25 -9.72 7.54
CA SER A 212 2.02 -8.56 7.09
C SER A 212 3.53 -8.78 7.08
N ASN A 213 4.02 -9.87 7.73
CA ASN A 213 5.45 -10.12 7.81
C ASN A 213 6.03 -10.45 6.42
N GLY A 214 7.11 -9.77 6.06
CA GLY A 214 7.77 -9.97 4.77
C GLY A 214 7.16 -9.20 3.60
N THR A 215 6.05 -8.47 3.77
CA THR A 215 5.43 -7.70 2.69
C THR A 215 6.35 -6.60 2.14
N LEU A 216 7.24 -6.06 2.97
CA LEU A 216 8.29 -5.14 2.53
C LEU A 216 9.17 -5.77 1.45
N ILE A 217 9.56 -7.04 1.60
CA ILE A 217 10.41 -7.76 0.65
C ILE A 217 9.68 -7.92 -0.69
N TYR A 218 8.39 -8.27 -0.67
CA TYR A 218 7.57 -8.36 -1.89
C TYR A 218 7.52 -7.04 -2.64
N GLY A 219 7.30 -5.93 -1.93
CA GLY A 219 7.22 -4.63 -2.55
C GLY A 219 8.56 -4.13 -3.08
N LEU A 220 9.67 -4.34 -2.35
CA LEU A 220 11.01 -3.99 -2.82
C LEU A 220 11.39 -4.79 -4.06
N ALA A 221 11.16 -6.11 -4.06
CA ALA A 221 11.41 -6.96 -5.22
C ALA A 221 10.59 -6.50 -6.44
N ALA A 222 9.31 -6.18 -6.25
CA ALA A 222 8.45 -5.66 -7.29
C ALA A 222 9.00 -4.36 -7.90
N VAL A 223 9.44 -3.41 -7.07
CA VAL A 223 10.03 -2.14 -7.54
C VAL A 223 11.32 -2.38 -8.31
N ILE A 224 12.23 -3.23 -7.79
CA ILE A 224 13.51 -3.52 -8.43
C ILE A 224 13.31 -4.21 -9.78
N ILE A 225 12.45 -5.23 -9.85
CA ILE A 225 12.14 -5.94 -11.11
C ILE A 225 11.49 -5.00 -12.11
N GLY A 226 10.54 -4.17 -11.66
CA GLY A 226 9.91 -3.17 -12.51
C GLY A 226 10.92 -2.20 -13.10
N GLU A 227 11.82 -1.63 -12.30
CA GLU A 227 12.88 -0.73 -12.77
C GLU A 227 13.88 -1.41 -13.71
N ALA A 228 14.20 -2.67 -13.47
CA ALA A 228 15.12 -3.43 -14.33
C ALA A 228 14.55 -3.61 -15.75
N ILE A 229 13.24 -3.76 -15.89
CA ILE A 229 12.56 -3.97 -17.19
C ILE A 229 12.30 -2.65 -17.91
N PHE A 230 11.76 -1.65 -17.22
CA PHE A 230 11.30 -0.39 -17.84
C PHE A 230 12.30 0.76 -17.77
N GLY A 231 13.34 0.63 -16.93
CA GLY A 231 14.36 1.66 -16.72
C GLY A 231 13.88 2.86 -15.91
N LYS A 232 14.83 3.77 -15.61
CA LYS A 232 14.62 4.95 -14.72
C LYS A 232 14.41 6.24 -15.54
N ARG A 233 13.51 6.27 -16.51
CA ARG A 233 13.38 7.47 -17.38
C ARG A 233 12.51 8.57 -16.79
N ASN A 234 11.34 8.23 -16.26
CA ASN A 234 10.35 9.18 -15.75
C ASN A 234 9.62 8.60 -14.54
N VAL A 235 9.15 9.46 -13.61
CA VAL A 235 8.35 9.02 -12.44
C VAL A 235 7.08 8.28 -12.86
N THR A 236 6.40 8.73 -13.92
CA THR A 236 5.21 8.05 -14.44
C THR A 236 5.52 6.61 -14.90
N LEU A 237 6.62 6.43 -15.62
CA LEU A 237 7.06 5.08 -16.02
C LEU A 237 7.49 4.25 -14.81
N GLY A 238 8.12 4.86 -13.81
CA GLY A 238 8.49 4.19 -12.57
C GLY A 238 7.29 3.70 -11.74
N LEU A 239 6.22 4.49 -11.65
CA LEU A 239 4.97 4.06 -11.00
C LEU A 239 4.31 2.89 -11.75
N ILE A 240 4.26 2.98 -13.08
CA ILE A 240 3.74 1.88 -13.92
C ILE A 240 4.61 0.64 -13.77
N SER A 241 5.94 0.80 -13.78
CA SER A 241 6.89 -0.31 -13.65
C SER A 241 6.77 -1.04 -12.32
N ALA A 242 6.50 -0.33 -11.21
CA ALA A 242 6.30 -0.93 -9.90
C ALA A 242 5.08 -1.88 -9.89
N VAL A 243 3.98 -1.49 -10.52
CA VAL A 243 2.78 -2.36 -10.65
C VAL A 243 3.06 -3.56 -11.56
N PHE A 244 3.69 -3.36 -12.71
CA PHE A 244 4.06 -4.49 -13.57
C PHE A 244 5.08 -5.41 -12.91
N GLY A 245 6.03 -4.86 -12.18
CA GLY A 245 7.02 -5.62 -11.41
C GLY A 245 6.38 -6.52 -10.36
N SER A 246 5.32 -6.05 -9.66
CA SER A 246 4.59 -6.87 -8.69
C SER A 246 3.87 -8.05 -9.35
N ILE A 247 3.24 -7.84 -10.51
CA ILE A 247 2.57 -8.90 -11.26
C ILE A 247 3.59 -9.95 -11.72
N ILE A 248 4.73 -9.53 -12.26
CA ILE A 248 5.78 -10.43 -12.72
C ILE A 248 6.38 -11.20 -11.55
N TYR A 249 6.72 -10.52 -10.46
CA TYR A 249 7.32 -11.14 -9.28
C TYR A 249 6.43 -12.23 -8.68
N LEU A 250 5.15 -11.94 -8.47
CA LEU A 250 4.21 -12.91 -7.92
C LEU A 250 3.88 -14.04 -8.90
N SER A 251 3.84 -13.75 -10.20
CA SER A 251 3.70 -14.79 -11.21
C SER A 251 4.89 -15.77 -11.19
N LEU A 252 6.12 -15.28 -10.96
CA LEU A 252 7.32 -16.11 -10.85
C LEU A 252 7.33 -16.96 -9.57
N ILE A 253 6.83 -16.45 -8.45
CA ILE A 253 6.74 -17.20 -7.19
C ILE A 253 5.74 -18.37 -7.30
N HIS A 254 4.67 -18.22 -8.07
CA HIS A 254 3.63 -19.22 -8.22
C HIS A 254 3.90 -20.27 -9.32
N ILE A 255 5.01 -20.13 -10.06
CA ILE A 255 5.51 -21.14 -11.01
C ILE A 255 6.41 -22.13 -10.31
#